data_ce6dfaff3243454ebb1a0f2331c8536c
#
_entry.id   ce6dfaff3243454ebb1a0f2331c8536c
#
_cell.length_a   1.000
_cell.length_b   1.000
_cell.length_c   1.000
_cell.angle_alpha   90.00
_cell.angle_beta   90.00
_cell.angle_gamma   90.00
#
_symmetry.space_group_name_H-M   'P 1'
#
loop_
_entity.id
_entity.type
_entity.pdbx_description
1 polymer ?
#
loop_
_entity_poly.entity_id
_entity_poly.type
_entity_poly.pdbx_seq_one_letter_code
_entity_poly.pdbx_strand_id
1 'polypeptide(L)'
;MTTHETSAAPLGLRERKKQKTRERIRREAYRLFAEHGYENTTVDQIAEAAEISPSTFFRYFPTKEDVVVQDEYDPALAQALRARPADEPIVDAVLNSLKGPMRELLQQDREDLLLRTRISFTDPAIRARSVAEQERSERAIAEIIAERTGRDASDLEIKCAAAAIIAVFTALVRHWVEGDGKEDLAGLYERHLPLLSRGLSF
;
A
#
# COMPACT_ATOMS: atom_id res chain seq x y z
N MET A 1 -7.22 29.90 23.40
CA MET A 1 -7.21 28.47 23.01
C MET A 1 -6.55 28.40 21.65
N THR A 2 -5.26 28.14 21.63
CA THR A 2 -4.41 28.13 20.41
C THR A 2 -4.34 26.69 19.94
N THR A 3 -4.96 26.41 18.80
CA THR A 3 -4.86 25.14 18.08
C THR A 3 -3.46 25.00 17.50
N HIS A 4 -2.65 24.12 18.07
CA HIS A 4 -1.39 23.68 17.46
C HIS A 4 -1.72 22.73 16.28
N GLU A 5 -1.70 23.26 15.08
CA GLU A 5 -1.54 22.45 13.86
C GLU A 5 -0.12 21.88 13.87
N THR A 6 0.00 20.60 14.13
CA THR A 6 1.26 19.86 13.98
C THR A 6 1.48 19.60 12.48
N SER A 7 2.02 20.61 11.80
CA SER A 7 2.51 20.45 10.42
C SER A 7 3.72 19.52 10.47
N ALA A 8 3.64 18.37 9.77
CA ALA A 8 4.77 17.49 9.57
C ALA A 8 5.92 18.28 8.92
N ALA A 9 7.12 18.20 9.49
CA ALA A 9 8.28 18.93 8.99
C ALA A 9 8.55 18.53 7.52
N PRO A 10 8.81 19.50 6.61
CA PRO A 10 9.03 19.20 5.20
C PRO A 10 10.27 18.32 5.03
N LEU A 11 10.12 17.22 4.29
CA LEU A 11 11.20 16.30 3.92
C LEU A 11 12.42 17.07 3.40
N GLY A 12 13.61 16.73 3.87
CA GLY A 12 14.86 17.35 3.43
C GLY A 12 15.07 17.23 1.91
N LEU A 13 15.81 18.16 1.30
CA LEU A 13 16.07 18.19 -0.15
C LEU A 13 16.59 16.85 -0.70
N ARG A 14 17.41 16.14 0.08
CA ARG A 14 17.97 14.83 -0.30
C ARG A 14 16.87 13.77 -0.39
N GLU A 15 15.96 13.76 0.57
CA GLU A 15 14.86 12.79 0.61
C GLU A 15 13.84 13.07 -0.49
N ARG A 16 13.52 14.33 -0.76
CA ARG A 16 12.66 14.72 -1.90
C ARG A 16 13.27 14.30 -3.25
N LYS A 17 14.59 14.45 -3.43
CA LYS A 17 15.26 13.99 -4.66
C LYS A 17 15.22 12.48 -4.79
N LYS A 18 15.41 11.76 -3.68
CA LYS A 18 15.33 10.29 -3.63
C LYS A 18 13.93 9.83 -4.01
N GLN A 19 12.90 10.42 -3.42
CA GLN A 19 11.50 10.10 -3.72
C GLN A 19 11.18 10.37 -5.19
N LYS A 20 11.52 11.54 -5.74
CA LYS A 20 11.30 11.87 -7.16
C LYS A 20 11.98 10.88 -8.11
N THR A 21 13.19 10.40 -7.77
CA THR A 21 13.87 9.41 -8.60
C THR A 21 13.14 8.06 -8.52
N ARG A 22 12.66 7.66 -7.35
CA ARG A 22 11.91 6.44 -7.14
C ARG A 22 10.58 6.45 -7.90
N GLU A 23 9.83 7.54 -7.82
CA GLU A 23 8.59 7.76 -8.58
C GLU A 23 8.83 7.70 -10.09
N ARG A 24 9.92 8.31 -10.59
CA ARG A 24 10.28 8.25 -12.01
C ARG A 24 10.58 6.83 -12.47
N ILE A 25 11.36 6.07 -11.71
CA ILE A 25 11.64 4.66 -12.02
C ILE A 25 10.34 3.87 -12.11
N ARG A 26 9.45 4.05 -11.15
CA ARG A 26 8.16 3.36 -11.09
C ARG A 26 7.26 3.69 -12.28
N ARG A 27 7.11 4.97 -12.59
CA ARG A 27 6.31 5.42 -13.73
C ARG A 27 6.80 4.82 -15.04
N GLU A 28 8.11 4.87 -15.31
CA GLU A 28 8.66 4.29 -16.54
C GLU A 28 8.55 2.76 -16.56
N ALA A 29 8.72 2.10 -15.41
CA ALA A 29 8.52 0.67 -15.30
C ALA A 29 7.07 0.27 -15.63
N TYR A 30 6.08 0.95 -15.05
CA TYR A 30 4.67 0.64 -15.32
C TYR A 30 4.27 0.95 -16.77
N ARG A 31 4.78 2.02 -17.36
CA ARG A 31 4.61 2.29 -18.78
C ARG A 31 5.13 1.12 -19.64
N LEU A 32 6.35 0.66 -19.38
CA LEU A 32 6.95 -0.46 -20.10
C LEU A 32 6.22 -1.78 -19.83
N PHE A 33 5.76 -2.03 -18.60
CA PHE A 33 4.94 -3.20 -18.27
C PHE A 33 3.60 -3.21 -19.03
N ALA A 34 2.99 -2.04 -19.21
CA ALA A 34 1.76 -1.90 -19.98
C ALA A 34 2.00 -2.14 -21.50
N GLU A 35 3.12 -1.64 -22.04
CA GLU A 35 3.45 -1.72 -23.46
C GLU A 35 3.96 -3.12 -23.89
N HIS A 36 4.85 -3.72 -23.08
CA HIS A 36 5.59 -4.94 -23.45
C HIS A 36 5.22 -6.16 -22.60
N GLY A 37 4.49 -5.97 -21.52
CA GLY A 37 4.25 -6.97 -20.48
C GLY A 37 5.37 -7.02 -19.45
N TYR A 38 5.03 -7.47 -18.25
CA TYR A 38 5.98 -7.54 -17.13
C TYR A 38 7.19 -8.42 -17.43
N GLU A 39 6.96 -9.65 -17.94
CA GLU A 39 8.00 -10.64 -18.23
C GLU A 39 9.03 -10.13 -19.25
N ASN A 40 8.58 -9.43 -20.28
CA ASN A 40 9.42 -8.97 -21.40
C ASN A 40 10.13 -7.64 -21.10
N THR A 41 9.89 -6.99 -19.95
CA THR A 41 10.53 -5.75 -19.58
C THR A 41 11.75 -6.03 -18.71
N THR A 42 12.91 -5.50 -19.12
CA THR A 42 14.18 -5.68 -18.40
C THR A 42 14.51 -4.45 -17.52
N VAL A 43 15.38 -4.67 -16.52
CA VAL A 43 15.90 -3.56 -15.68
C VAL A 43 16.66 -2.54 -16.52
N ASP A 44 17.40 -2.98 -17.55
CA ASP A 44 18.16 -2.08 -18.42
C ASP A 44 17.22 -1.15 -19.21
N GLN A 45 16.11 -1.66 -19.74
CA GLN A 45 15.08 -0.85 -20.41
C GLN A 45 14.44 0.17 -19.44
N ILE A 46 14.14 -0.26 -18.21
CA ILE A 46 13.58 0.64 -17.18
C ILE A 46 14.60 1.74 -16.82
N ALA A 47 15.86 1.37 -16.63
CA ALA A 47 16.93 2.31 -16.29
C ALA A 47 17.15 3.34 -17.41
N GLU A 48 17.18 2.89 -18.67
CA GLU A 48 17.29 3.76 -19.85
C GLU A 48 16.10 4.73 -19.94
N ALA A 49 14.88 4.24 -19.83
CA ALA A 49 13.66 5.06 -19.86
C ALA A 49 13.60 6.07 -18.70
N ALA A 50 14.08 5.67 -17.52
CA ALA A 50 14.17 6.54 -16.36
C ALA A 50 15.42 7.45 -16.36
N GLU A 51 16.23 7.46 -17.43
CA GLU A 51 17.46 8.25 -17.56
C GLU A 51 18.42 8.06 -16.37
N ILE A 52 18.63 6.82 -15.96
CA ILE A 52 19.56 6.43 -14.88
C ILE A 52 20.42 5.25 -15.31
N SER A 53 21.51 4.98 -14.57
CA SER A 53 22.26 3.73 -14.76
C SER A 53 21.54 2.53 -14.11
N PRO A 54 21.75 1.29 -14.59
CA PRO A 54 21.25 0.09 -13.92
C PRO A 54 21.71 -0.02 -12.45
N SER A 55 22.93 0.40 -12.14
CA SER A 55 23.43 0.45 -10.75
C SER A 55 22.63 1.44 -9.89
N THR A 56 22.15 2.54 -10.49
CA THR A 56 21.25 3.47 -9.81
C THR A 56 19.89 2.83 -9.57
N PHE A 57 19.35 2.09 -10.54
CA PHE A 57 18.11 1.33 -10.35
C PHE A 57 18.22 0.39 -9.13
N PHE A 58 19.23 -0.47 -9.10
CA PHE A 58 19.42 -1.44 -8.00
C PHE A 58 19.64 -0.79 -6.62
N ARG A 59 20.07 0.45 -6.56
CA ARG A 59 20.14 1.22 -5.30
C ARG A 59 18.76 1.58 -4.75
N TYR A 60 17.74 1.73 -5.62
CA TYR A 60 16.36 2.06 -5.25
C TYR A 60 15.47 0.83 -5.12
N PHE A 61 15.65 -0.12 -6.01
CA PHE A 61 14.91 -1.36 -6.11
C PHE A 61 15.89 -2.52 -6.31
N PRO A 62 16.12 -3.34 -5.27
CA PRO A 62 17.03 -4.48 -5.36
C PRO A 62 16.73 -5.44 -6.50
N THR A 63 15.47 -5.53 -6.92
CA THR A 63 15.03 -6.37 -8.04
C THR A 63 13.92 -5.67 -8.83
N LYS A 64 13.56 -6.21 -10.01
CA LYS A 64 12.42 -5.74 -10.81
C LYS A 64 11.09 -5.93 -10.07
N GLU A 65 10.96 -7.01 -9.33
CA GLU A 65 9.80 -7.34 -8.51
C GLU A 65 9.55 -6.26 -7.43
N ASP A 66 10.62 -5.70 -6.86
CA ASP A 66 10.51 -4.68 -5.82
C ASP A 66 9.84 -3.38 -6.32
N VAL A 67 9.87 -3.12 -7.63
CA VAL A 67 9.13 -1.99 -8.22
C VAL A 67 7.62 -2.18 -8.05
N VAL A 68 7.16 -3.42 -8.12
CA VAL A 68 5.74 -3.78 -8.02
C VAL A 68 5.30 -3.96 -6.57
N VAL A 69 6.11 -4.66 -5.77
CA VAL A 69 5.75 -5.13 -4.42
C VAL A 69 5.90 -4.04 -3.37
N GLN A 70 6.96 -3.20 -3.45
CA GLN A 70 7.18 -2.17 -2.44
C GLN A 70 6.13 -1.08 -2.52
N ASP A 71 5.28 -0.98 -1.51
CA ASP A 71 4.27 0.07 -1.40
C ASP A 71 4.81 1.27 -0.61
N GLU A 72 4.72 2.47 -1.21
CA GLU A 72 5.10 3.72 -0.54
C GLU A 72 3.97 4.26 0.34
N TYR A 73 2.76 3.72 0.17
CA TYR A 73 1.58 4.15 0.92
C TYR A 73 1.51 3.52 2.31
N ASP A 74 2.13 2.36 2.53
CA ASP A 74 2.14 1.68 3.83
C ASP A 74 2.62 2.58 4.98
N PRO A 75 3.77 3.30 4.89
CA PRO A 75 4.21 4.18 5.96
C PRO A 75 3.28 5.38 6.20
N ALA A 76 2.74 5.98 5.13
CA ALA A 76 1.82 7.11 5.23
C ALA A 76 0.48 6.67 5.84
N LEU A 77 -0.03 5.51 5.45
CA LEU A 77 -1.23 4.90 6.01
C LEU A 77 -1.04 4.54 7.48
N ALA A 78 0.09 3.91 7.83
CA ALA A 78 0.42 3.60 9.21
C ALA A 78 0.48 4.87 10.09
N GLN A 79 1.06 5.95 9.57
CA GLN A 79 1.07 7.25 10.25
C GLN A 79 -0.34 7.83 10.41
N ALA A 80 -1.15 7.80 9.34
CA ALA A 80 -2.54 8.26 9.38
C ALA A 80 -3.37 7.47 10.40
N LEU A 81 -3.17 6.16 10.50
CA LEU A 81 -3.84 5.30 11.46
C LEU A 81 -3.40 5.59 12.90
N ARG A 82 -2.11 5.81 13.15
CA ARG A 82 -1.59 6.23 14.48
C ARG A 82 -2.14 7.58 14.92
N ALA A 83 -2.40 8.48 13.98
CA ALA A 83 -2.96 9.81 14.27
C ALA A 83 -4.45 9.79 14.62
N ARG A 84 -5.15 8.65 14.45
CA ARG A 84 -6.57 8.54 14.80
C ARG A 84 -6.78 8.55 16.32
N PRO A 85 -7.93 9.05 16.82
CA PRO A 85 -8.27 9.02 18.26
C PRO A 85 -8.10 7.63 18.86
N ALA A 86 -7.50 7.54 20.07
CA ALA A 86 -7.19 6.25 20.69
C ALA A 86 -8.44 5.45 21.08
N ASP A 87 -9.56 6.12 21.35
CA ASP A 87 -10.85 5.57 21.71
C ASP A 87 -11.72 5.17 20.50
N GLU A 88 -11.28 5.52 19.26
CA GLU A 88 -11.99 5.12 18.04
C GLU A 88 -11.84 3.61 17.82
N PRO A 89 -12.93 2.86 17.54
CA PRO A 89 -12.84 1.42 17.21
C PRO A 89 -11.86 1.17 16.07
N ILE A 90 -11.05 0.12 16.17
CA ILE A 90 -9.93 -0.11 15.24
C ILE A 90 -10.37 -0.21 13.77
N VAL A 91 -11.50 -0.84 13.46
CA VAL A 91 -12.01 -0.96 12.09
C VAL A 91 -12.40 0.40 11.53
N ASP A 92 -13.02 1.26 12.34
CA ASP A 92 -13.39 2.62 11.97
C ASP A 92 -12.14 3.50 11.78
N ALA A 93 -11.15 3.36 12.67
CA ALA A 93 -9.87 4.04 12.57
C ALA A 93 -9.13 3.67 11.27
N VAL A 94 -9.08 2.39 10.92
CA VAL A 94 -8.52 1.90 9.65
C VAL A 94 -9.28 2.50 8.47
N LEU A 95 -10.60 2.39 8.45
CA LEU A 95 -11.42 2.93 7.37
C LEU A 95 -11.23 4.44 7.20
N ASN A 96 -11.26 5.18 8.30
CA ASN A 96 -11.13 6.65 8.27
C ASN A 96 -9.71 7.10 7.89
N SER A 97 -8.67 6.33 8.21
CA SER A 97 -7.28 6.61 7.79
C SER A 97 -7.08 6.40 6.29
N LEU A 98 -7.85 5.51 5.66
CA LEU A 98 -7.78 5.19 4.22
C LEU A 98 -8.52 6.18 3.33
N LYS A 99 -9.63 6.78 3.80
CA LYS A 99 -10.55 7.55 2.95
C LYS A 99 -9.89 8.65 2.13
N GLY A 100 -9.03 9.45 2.74
CA GLY A 100 -8.33 10.54 2.06
C GLY A 100 -7.26 10.03 1.09
N PRO A 101 -6.24 9.31 1.59
CA PRO A 101 -5.15 8.79 0.76
C PRO A 101 -5.62 7.90 -0.39
N MET A 102 -6.62 7.05 -0.18
CA MET A 102 -7.14 6.16 -1.22
C MET A 102 -7.85 6.93 -2.33
N ARG A 103 -8.65 7.96 -1.99
CA ARG A 103 -9.28 8.80 -3.02
C ARG A 103 -8.26 9.55 -3.85
N GLU A 104 -7.25 10.12 -3.21
CA GLU A 104 -6.17 10.83 -3.89
C GLU A 104 -5.41 9.90 -4.83
N LEU A 105 -5.04 8.71 -4.36
CA LEU A 105 -4.38 7.68 -5.15
C LEU A 105 -5.21 7.29 -6.38
N LEU A 106 -6.50 7.01 -6.19
CA LEU A 106 -7.39 6.61 -7.28
C LEU A 106 -7.67 7.73 -8.30
N GLN A 107 -7.54 8.99 -7.90
CA GLN A 107 -7.67 10.13 -8.80
C GLN A 107 -6.40 10.37 -9.62
N GLN A 108 -5.23 10.11 -9.06
CA GLN A 108 -3.94 10.41 -9.68
C GLN A 108 -3.37 9.22 -10.45
N ASP A 109 -3.42 8.02 -9.88
CA ASP A 109 -2.65 6.86 -10.32
C ASP A 109 -3.50 5.57 -10.46
N ARG A 110 -4.80 5.70 -10.79
CA ARG A 110 -5.72 4.55 -10.84
C ARG A 110 -5.27 3.44 -11.80
N GLU A 111 -4.81 3.82 -13.00
CA GLU A 111 -4.38 2.86 -14.02
C GLU A 111 -3.11 2.13 -13.59
N ASP A 112 -2.15 2.85 -13.04
CA ASP A 112 -0.92 2.27 -12.49
C ASP A 112 -1.21 1.36 -11.30
N LEU A 113 -2.13 1.75 -10.42
CA LEU A 113 -2.58 0.92 -9.30
C LEU A 113 -3.22 -0.38 -9.80
N LEU A 114 -4.10 -0.30 -10.80
CA LEU A 114 -4.76 -1.46 -11.38
C LEU A 114 -3.75 -2.41 -12.04
N LEU A 115 -2.82 -1.87 -12.84
CA LEU A 115 -1.78 -2.65 -13.50
C LEU A 115 -0.87 -3.33 -12.48
N ARG A 116 -0.35 -2.57 -11.51
CA ARG A 116 0.50 -3.07 -10.43
C ARG A 116 -0.17 -4.22 -9.69
N THR A 117 -1.39 -4.01 -9.28
CA THR A 117 -2.14 -5.00 -8.49
C THR A 117 -2.45 -6.24 -9.33
N ARG A 118 -2.80 -6.08 -10.61
CA ARG A 118 -2.98 -7.20 -11.52
C ARG A 118 -1.72 -8.05 -11.65
N ILE A 119 -0.56 -7.43 -11.86
CA ILE A 119 0.73 -8.12 -11.91
C ILE A 119 0.98 -8.88 -10.59
N SER A 120 0.70 -8.25 -9.44
CA SER A 120 0.87 -8.87 -8.11
C SER A 120 0.02 -10.13 -7.91
N PHE A 121 -1.13 -10.25 -8.57
CA PHE A 121 -1.98 -11.43 -8.47
C PHE A 121 -1.70 -12.48 -9.54
N THR A 122 -1.15 -12.12 -10.68
CA THR A 122 -0.98 -13.03 -11.82
C THR A 122 0.42 -13.59 -11.95
N ASP A 123 1.46 -12.82 -11.64
CA ASP A 123 2.85 -13.24 -11.77
C ASP A 123 3.30 -14.10 -10.57
N PRO A 124 3.80 -15.35 -10.80
CA PRO A 124 4.18 -16.26 -9.72
C PRO A 124 5.35 -15.76 -8.86
N ALA A 125 6.34 -15.09 -9.45
CA ALA A 125 7.51 -14.58 -8.73
C ALA A 125 7.12 -13.42 -7.81
N ILE A 126 6.24 -12.54 -8.29
CA ILE A 126 5.71 -11.43 -7.51
C ILE A 126 4.79 -11.93 -6.42
N ARG A 127 3.92 -12.91 -6.69
CA ARG A 127 3.06 -13.52 -5.67
C ARG A 127 3.86 -14.08 -4.50
N ALA A 128 4.98 -14.76 -4.76
CA ALA A 128 5.83 -15.28 -3.71
C ALA A 128 6.41 -14.16 -2.81
N ARG A 129 6.74 -13.01 -3.39
CA ARG A 129 7.22 -11.83 -2.65
C ARG A 129 6.09 -11.10 -1.92
N SER A 130 4.90 -11.06 -2.51
CA SER A 130 3.72 -10.42 -1.90
C SER A 130 3.34 -11.06 -0.56
N VAL A 131 3.63 -12.34 -0.34
CA VAL A 131 3.42 -12.99 0.96
C VAL A 131 4.26 -12.33 2.06
N ALA A 132 5.55 -12.08 1.80
CA ALA A 132 6.42 -11.45 2.79
C ALA A 132 6.03 -9.98 3.07
N GLU A 133 5.49 -9.30 2.07
CA GLU A 133 4.97 -7.93 2.21
C GLU A 133 3.68 -7.92 3.03
N GLN A 134 2.77 -8.85 2.75
CA GLN A 134 1.55 -9.05 3.54
C GLN A 134 1.87 -9.29 5.02
N GLU A 135 2.83 -10.16 5.33
CA GLU A 135 3.27 -10.40 6.71
C GLU A 135 3.85 -9.13 7.37
N ARG A 136 4.51 -8.26 6.60
CA ARG A 136 4.99 -6.95 7.10
C ARG A 136 3.83 -6.03 7.43
N SER A 137 2.83 -5.95 6.54
CA SER A 137 1.63 -5.14 6.75
C SER A 137 0.83 -5.65 7.95
N GLU A 138 0.68 -6.97 8.11
CA GLU A 138 0.03 -7.58 9.28
C GLU A 138 0.76 -7.20 10.57
N ARG A 139 2.10 -7.29 10.60
CA ARG A 139 2.89 -6.88 11.78
C ARG A 139 2.72 -5.39 12.09
N ALA A 140 2.77 -4.53 11.08
CA ALA A 140 2.60 -3.08 11.26
C ALA A 140 1.21 -2.74 11.84
N ILE A 141 0.16 -3.38 11.36
CA ILE A 141 -1.20 -3.23 11.91
C ILE A 141 -1.27 -3.78 13.34
N ALA A 142 -0.67 -4.94 13.63
CA ALA A 142 -0.64 -5.52 14.97
C ALA A 142 0.07 -4.59 15.97
N GLU A 143 1.20 -3.99 15.59
CA GLU A 143 1.91 -2.98 16.40
C GLU A 143 1.02 -1.78 16.72
N ILE A 144 0.31 -1.25 15.73
CA ILE A 144 -0.60 -0.10 15.92
C ILE A 144 -1.77 -0.48 16.84
N ILE A 145 -2.34 -1.68 16.68
CA ILE A 145 -3.40 -2.17 17.59
C ILE A 145 -2.87 -2.29 19.01
N ALA A 146 -1.66 -2.85 19.19
CA ALA A 146 -1.00 -2.98 20.48
C ALA A 146 -0.77 -1.62 21.15
N GLU A 147 -0.22 -0.64 20.41
CA GLU A 147 -0.04 0.73 20.86
C GLU A 147 -1.34 1.37 21.36
N ARG A 148 -2.46 1.17 20.64
CA ARG A 148 -3.78 1.74 20.96
C ARG A 148 -4.45 1.08 22.17
N THR A 149 -4.21 -0.22 22.35
CA THR A 149 -4.88 -1.02 23.39
C THR A 149 -4.05 -1.19 24.67
N GLY A 150 -2.77 -0.80 24.64
CA GLY A 150 -1.81 -1.04 25.71
C GLY A 150 -1.47 -2.53 25.90
N ARG A 151 -1.70 -3.37 24.87
CA ARG A 151 -1.44 -4.80 24.87
C ARG A 151 -0.14 -5.13 24.14
N ASP A 152 0.31 -6.38 24.23
CA ASP A 152 1.49 -6.88 23.52
C ASP A 152 1.12 -7.23 22.07
N ALA A 153 1.92 -6.78 21.09
CA ALA A 153 1.72 -7.11 19.68
C ALA A 153 1.84 -8.61 19.37
N SER A 154 2.45 -9.38 20.28
CA SER A 154 2.53 -10.86 20.19
C SER A 154 1.25 -11.56 20.58
N ASP A 155 0.29 -10.88 21.21
CA ASP A 155 -1.00 -11.45 21.60
C ASP A 155 -1.73 -12.05 20.39
N LEU A 156 -2.23 -13.27 20.55
CA LEU A 156 -2.90 -13.99 19.47
C LEU A 156 -4.14 -13.23 18.95
N GLU A 157 -4.91 -12.61 19.82
CA GLU A 157 -6.08 -11.82 19.43
C GLU A 157 -5.70 -10.60 18.57
N ILE A 158 -4.60 -9.91 18.92
CA ILE A 158 -4.09 -8.77 18.12
C ILE A 158 -3.62 -9.25 16.74
N LYS A 159 -2.89 -10.36 16.69
CA LYS A 159 -2.47 -10.97 15.42
C LYS A 159 -3.66 -11.39 14.56
N CYS A 160 -4.66 -12.01 15.15
CA CYS A 160 -5.88 -12.40 14.44
C CYS A 160 -6.63 -11.18 13.90
N ALA A 161 -6.75 -10.11 14.69
CA ALA A 161 -7.40 -8.87 14.24
C ALA A 161 -6.64 -8.22 13.07
N ALA A 162 -5.32 -8.12 13.16
CA ALA A 162 -4.48 -7.60 12.09
C ALA A 162 -4.60 -8.43 10.79
N ALA A 163 -4.50 -9.75 10.90
CA ALA A 163 -4.65 -10.67 9.78
C ALA A 163 -6.04 -10.56 9.13
N ALA A 164 -7.11 -10.45 9.92
CA ALA A 164 -8.47 -10.30 9.42
C ALA A 164 -8.64 -8.98 8.62
N ILE A 165 -8.09 -7.87 9.13
CA ILE A 165 -8.10 -6.58 8.43
C ILE A 165 -7.39 -6.72 7.08
N ILE A 166 -6.17 -7.24 7.04
CA ILE A 166 -5.39 -7.41 5.81
C ILE A 166 -6.06 -8.39 4.84
N ALA A 167 -6.67 -9.46 5.34
CA ALA A 167 -7.41 -10.42 4.51
C ALA A 167 -8.60 -9.75 3.79
N VAL A 168 -9.37 -8.92 4.49
CA VAL A 168 -10.48 -8.15 3.87
C VAL A 168 -9.94 -7.20 2.83
N PHE A 169 -8.86 -6.46 3.12
CA PHE A 169 -8.20 -5.60 2.13
C PHE A 169 -7.82 -6.36 0.85
N THR A 170 -7.12 -7.46 1.02
CA THR A 170 -6.67 -8.31 -0.10
C THR A 170 -7.84 -8.81 -0.93
N ALA A 171 -8.93 -9.24 -0.28
CA ALA A 171 -10.13 -9.73 -0.95
C ALA A 171 -10.81 -8.62 -1.79
N LEU A 172 -10.94 -7.41 -1.23
CA LEU A 172 -11.57 -6.28 -1.92
C LEU A 172 -10.73 -5.78 -3.11
N VAL A 173 -9.43 -5.71 -2.94
CA VAL A 173 -8.50 -5.33 -4.02
C VAL A 173 -8.53 -6.38 -5.14
N ARG A 174 -8.54 -7.67 -4.80
CA ARG A 174 -8.67 -8.75 -5.79
C ARG A 174 -9.97 -8.63 -6.57
N HIS A 175 -11.11 -8.48 -5.89
CA HIS A 175 -12.41 -8.27 -6.53
C HIS A 175 -12.39 -7.07 -7.48
N TRP A 176 -11.80 -5.95 -7.05
CA TRP A 176 -11.67 -4.76 -7.87
C TRP A 176 -10.85 -4.99 -9.14
N VAL A 177 -9.74 -5.72 -9.04
CA VAL A 177 -8.88 -6.08 -10.19
C VAL A 177 -9.60 -7.03 -11.14
N GLU A 178 -10.31 -8.04 -10.63
CA GLU A 178 -11.12 -8.99 -11.41
C GLU A 178 -12.24 -8.27 -12.18
N GLY A 179 -12.78 -7.18 -11.62
CA GLY A 179 -13.74 -6.29 -12.26
C GLY A 179 -13.13 -5.21 -13.17
N ASP A 180 -11.85 -5.34 -13.58
CA ASP A 180 -11.12 -4.33 -14.37
C ASP A 180 -11.10 -2.93 -13.74
N GLY A 181 -11.14 -2.87 -12.43
CA GLY A 181 -11.14 -1.61 -11.69
C GLY A 181 -12.38 -0.75 -11.92
N LYS A 182 -13.48 -1.27 -12.46
CA LYS A 182 -14.68 -0.48 -12.82
C LYS A 182 -15.41 0.06 -11.60
N GLU A 183 -15.40 -0.68 -10.49
CA GLU A 183 -16.01 -0.24 -9.24
C GLU A 183 -15.18 0.82 -8.51
N ASP A 184 -15.82 1.56 -7.64
CA ASP A 184 -15.16 2.48 -6.71
C ASP A 184 -14.53 1.67 -5.57
N LEU A 185 -13.20 1.52 -5.61
CA LEU A 185 -12.45 0.80 -4.58
C LEU A 185 -12.62 1.42 -3.19
N ALA A 186 -12.67 2.75 -3.08
CA ALA A 186 -12.90 3.41 -1.80
C ALA A 186 -14.28 3.05 -1.25
N GLY A 187 -15.31 3.04 -2.11
CA GLY A 187 -16.64 2.60 -1.75
C GLY A 187 -16.73 1.10 -1.39
N LEU A 188 -15.91 0.26 -2.01
CA LEU A 188 -15.79 -1.15 -1.60
C LEU A 188 -15.29 -1.27 -0.15
N TYR A 189 -14.25 -0.53 0.24
CA TYR A 189 -13.78 -0.51 1.62
C TYR A 189 -14.85 0.01 2.59
N GLU A 190 -15.53 1.09 2.25
CA GLU A 190 -16.58 1.68 3.09
C GLU A 190 -17.74 0.71 3.34
N ARG A 191 -18.10 -0.09 2.36
CA ARG A 191 -19.20 -1.06 2.47
C ARG A 191 -18.83 -2.35 3.21
N HIS A 192 -17.60 -2.83 3.04
CA HIS A 192 -17.25 -4.18 3.44
C HIS A 192 -16.33 -4.29 4.66
N LEU A 193 -15.45 -3.31 4.94
CA LEU A 193 -14.64 -3.32 6.17
C LEU A 193 -15.48 -3.40 7.44
N PRO A 194 -16.65 -2.72 7.55
CA PRO A 194 -17.51 -2.82 8.73
C PRO A 194 -18.07 -4.23 9.01
N LEU A 195 -17.94 -5.20 8.08
CA LEU A 195 -18.27 -6.60 8.36
C LEU A 195 -17.46 -7.15 9.55
N LEU A 196 -16.21 -6.70 9.72
CA LEU A 196 -15.37 -7.12 10.86
C LEU A 196 -15.94 -6.65 12.19
N SER A 197 -16.49 -5.43 12.26
CA SER A 197 -17.11 -4.90 13.48
C SER A 197 -18.46 -5.55 13.80
N ARG A 198 -19.16 -6.06 12.77
CA ARG A 198 -20.46 -6.69 12.89
C ARG A 198 -20.40 -8.21 13.16
N GLY A 199 -19.21 -8.76 13.42
CA GLY A 199 -19.01 -10.18 13.65
C GLY A 199 -19.37 -11.06 12.45
N LEU A 200 -19.07 -10.57 11.22
CA LEU A 200 -19.35 -11.25 9.93
C LEU A 200 -20.84 -11.58 9.72
N SER A 201 -21.74 -10.78 10.29
CA SER A 201 -23.18 -10.90 10.04
C SER A 201 -23.55 -10.34 8.66
N PHE A 202 -24.23 -11.17 7.86
CA PHE A 202 -24.65 -10.87 6.49
C PHE A 202 -26.15 -10.49 6.44
#